data_2502dd2e13b9bdb1d3f8c0f46b119140
#
_entry.id   2502dd2e13b9bdb1d3f8c0f46b119140
#
_cell.length_a   1.000
_cell.length_b   1.000
_cell.length_c   1.000
_cell.angle_alpha   90.00
_cell.angle_beta   90.00
_cell.angle_gamma   90.00
#
_symmetry.space_group_name_H-M   'P 1'
#
loop_
_entity.id
_entity.type
_entity.pdbx_description
1 polymer ?
#
loop_
_entity_poly.entity_id
_entity_poly.type
_entity_poly.pdbx_seq_one_letter_code
_entity_poly.pdbx_strand_id
1 'polypeptide(L)'
;MPGQNRLVSSLFKPTPIGVDLGSGSIKVVGLKAKKIKIAAFMDISSSEREDETLLIKKLSDFFTDLNIIGKEAIVHIPGTLTFIRTINLPPMPKSELKEAVKWEIKRQLPYPQEEAVYDYVAKEVSDGILVTFASAERKNVNRYTFPFNEAGLNVTAVDVSPLCLIRALPVQGSGNIILLDIGARSMEIDIVRSGALRLTRTVEMGGEHIKEYLINEGFSQKEAEDILLEGPAERIKDVLTQILKEVFRSMDYYKATFKEKTFSEVMLTGGVATNHVIKDYFSYVFDVPVSVPNPFHDFVMKDETLRPLGPRFSVAIGLARRAA
;
A
#
# COMPACT_ATOMS: atom_id res chain seq x y z
N MET A 1 -16.26 44.48 -9.40
CA MET A 1 -15.70 43.74 -8.27
C MET A 1 -16.04 42.26 -8.38
N PRO A 2 -15.07 41.39 -8.71
CA PRO A 2 -15.22 39.95 -8.53
C PRO A 2 -14.02 39.43 -7.76
N GLY A 3 -14.09 39.35 -6.44
CA GLY A 3 -12.92 38.98 -5.62
C GLY A 3 -13.22 38.32 -4.28
N GLN A 4 -14.45 37.96 -3.95
CA GLN A 4 -14.78 37.44 -2.59
C GLN A 4 -15.29 35.99 -2.51
N ASN A 5 -15.54 35.31 -3.62
CA ASN A 5 -16.14 33.95 -3.57
C ASN A 5 -15.16 32.76 -3.65
N ARG A 6 -13.84 32.98 -3.76
CA ARG A 6 -12.88 31.86 -3.85
C ARG A 6 -12.39 31.31 -2.51
N LEU A 7 -12.45 32.06 -1.44
CA LEU A 7 -11.96 31.63 -0.10
C LEU A 7 -13.01 30.79 0.67
N VAL A 8 -14.30 30.97 0.42
CA VAL A 8 -15.32 30.22 1.14
C VAL A 8 -15.58 28.84 0.55
N SER A 9 -15.31 28.62 -0.74
CA SER A 9 -15.48 27.30 -1.37
C SER A 9 -14.40 26.28 -0.98
N SER A 10 -13.21 26.73 -0.55
CA SER A 10 -12.13 25.84 -0.11
C SER A 10 -12.32 25.31 1.31
N LEU A 11 -13.09 25.99 2.14
CA LEU A 11 -13.37 25.59 3.53
C LEU A 11 -14.41 24.46 3.66
N PHE A 12 -15.11 24.11 2.58
CA PHE A 12 -16.18 23.11 2.57
C PHE A 12 -15.98 21.98 1.55
N LYS A 13 -14.82 21.86 0.89
CA LYS A 13 -14.58 20.68 0.07
C LYS A 13 -14.57 19.44 0.96
N PRO A 14 -15.42 18.44 0.69
CA PRO A 14 -15.33 17.17 1.40
C PRO A 14 -13.95 16.57 1.19
N THR A 15 -13.33 16.11 2.27
CA THR A 15 -12.04 15.41 2.16
C THR A 15 -12.24 14.13 1.36
N PRO A 16 -11.45 13.89 0.30
CA PRO A 16 -11.52 12.65 -0.45
C PRO A 16 -11.34 11.42 0.44
N ILE A 17 -12.02 10.33 0.07
CA ILE A 17 -11.88 9.05 0.75
C ILE A 17 -10.72 8.24 0.15
N GLY A 18 -10.05 7.45 0.98
CA GLY A 18 -9.09 6.43 0.52
C GLY A 18 -9.81 5.12 0.25
N VAL A 19 -9.62 4.58 -0.95
CA VAL A 19 -10.20 3.29 -1.36
C VAL A 19 -9.11 2.35 -1.83
N ASP A 20 -8.93 1.27 -1.10
CA ASP A 20 -7.96 0.21 -1.39
C ASP A 20 -8.69 -1.02 -1.94
N LEU A 21 -8.55 -1.29 -3.24
CA LEU A 21 -8.98 -2.54 -3.87
C LEU A 21 -7.82 -3.54 -3.84
N GLY A 22 -7.67 -4.21 -2.72
CA GLY A 22 -6.74 -5.33 -2.58
C GLY A 22 -7.20 -6.58 -3.36
N SER A 23 -6.36 -7.61 -3.40
CA SER A 23 -6.69 -8.86 -4.11
C SER A 23 -7.76 -9.69 -3.41
N GLY A 24 -7.90 -9.60 -2.09
CA GLY A 24 -8.88 -10.37 -1.31
C GLY A 24 -9.98 -9.53 -0.64
N SER A 25 -9.90 -8.22 -0.66
CA SER A 25 -10.93 -7.34 -0.08
C SER A 25 -10.78 -5.90 -0.56
N ILE A 26 -11.89 -5.16 -0.55
CA ILE A 26 -11.89 -3.71 -0.68
C ILE A 26 -11.98 -3.07 0.71
N LYS A 27 -11.26 -1.97 0.93
CA LYS A 27 -11.32 -1.18 2.17
C LYS A 27 -11.54 0.28 1.83
N VAL A 28 -12.38 0.94 2.61
CA VAL A 28 -12.72 2.35 2.46
C VAL A 28 -12.42 3.06 3.77
N VAL A 29 -11.71 4.19 3.69
CA VAL A 29 -11.43 5.05 4.84
C VAL A 29 -11.72 6.51 4.47
N GLY A 30 -12.52 7.17 5.31
CA GLY A 30 -12.75 8.61 5.26
C GLY A 30 -12.24 9.27 6.54
N LEU A 31 -11.36 10.26 6.41
CA LEU A 31 -10.77 11.00 7.54
C LEU A 31 -11.34 12.40 7.64
N LYS A 32 -11.44 12.91 8.86
CA LYS A 32 -11.61 14.35 9.15
C LYS A 32 -10.75 14.69 10.36
N ALA A 33 -9.63 15.34 10.15
CA ALA A 33 -8.59 15.53 11.15
C ALA A 33 -8.21 14.18 11.80
N LYS A 34 -8.16 14.10 13.15
CA LYS A 34 -7.87 12.87 13.89
C LYS A 34 -9.08 11.94 14.10
N LYS A 35 -10.14 12.06 13.27
CA LYS A 35 -11.35 11.21 13.39
C LYS A 35 -11.55 10.41 12.12
N ILE A 36 -11.73 9.11 12.28
CA ILE A 36 -12.21 8.21 11.23
C ILE A 36 -13.74 8.39 11.15
N LYS A 37 -14.20 8.86 10.00
CA LYS A 37 -15.63 9.05 9.72
C LYS A 37 -16.24 7.86 9.03
N ILE A 38 -15.44 7.17 8.23
CA ILE A 38 -15.80 5.96 7.50
C ILE A 38 -14.61 5.00 7.64
N ALA A 39 -14.88 3.80 8.07
CA ALA A 39 -13.98 2.67 7.93
C ALA A 39 -14.85 1.44 7.65
N ALA A 40 -14.63 0.81 6.53
CA ALA A 40 -15.39 -0.38 6.15
C ALA A 40 -14.53 -1.25 5.23
N PHE A 41 -14.82 -2.53 5.19
CA PHE A 41 -14.26 -3.46 4.22
C PHE A 41 -15.32 -4.45 3.73
N MET A 42 -15.09 -5.00 2.56
CA MET A 42 -15.86 -6.09 1.97
C MET A 42 -14.88 -7.08 1.36
N ASP A 43 -15.00 -8.35 1.69
CA ASP A 43 -14.21 -9.39 1.06
C ASP A 43 -14.67 -9.61 -0.38
N ILE A 44 -13.71 -9.88 -1.26
CA ILE A 44 -13.93 -10.09 -2.68
C ILE A 44 -13.08 -11.27 -3.15
N SER A 45 -13.71 -12.23 -3.81
CA SER A 45 -13.01 -13.37 -4.38
C SER A 45 -12.31 -13.00 -5.69
N SER A 46 -11.37 -13.85 -6.11
CA SER A 46 -10.66 -13.68 -7.37
C SER A 46 -11.59 -13.67 -8.58
N SER A 47 -12.57 -14.58 -8.62
CA SER A 47 -13.55 -14.66 -9.69
C SER A 47 -14.45 -13.42 -9.79
N GLU A 48 -14.86 -12.86 -8.64
CA GLU A 48 -15.64 -11.62 -8.59
C GLU A 48 -14.85 -10.40 -9.03
N ARG A 49 -13.56 -10.39 -8.77
CA ARG A 49 -12.67 -9.31 -9.19
C ARG A 49 -12.34 -9.35 -10.68
N GLU A 50 -12.27 -10.53 -11.29
CA GLU A 50 -11.96 -10.73 -12.69
C GLU A 50 -13.17 -10.48 -13.60
N ASP A 51 -14.39 -10.64 -13.08
CA ASP A 51 -15.63 -10.25 -13.75
C ASP A 51 -15.92 -8.76 -13.53
N GLU A 52 -15.60 -7.93 -14.53
CA GLU A 52 -15.75 -6.47 -14.45
C GLU A 52 -17.19 -6.05 -14.12
N THR A 53 -18.19 -6.71 -14.71
CA THR A 53 -19.61 -6.39 -14.47
C THR A 53 -20.01 -6.69 -13.03
N LEU A 54 -19.61 -7.85 -12.53
CA LEU A 54 -19.87 -8.26 -11.16
C LEU A 54 -19.12 -7.36 -10.16
N LEU A 55 -17.86 -7.02 -10.46
CA LEU A 55 -17.06 -6.10 -9.66
C LEU A 55 -17.74 -4.74 -9.52
N ILE A 56 -18.14 -4.12 -10.66
CA ILE A 56 -18.83 -2.81 -10.66
C ILE A 56 -20.10 -2.87 -9.83
N LYS A 57 -20.91 -3.92 -9.99
CA LYS A 57 -22.14 -4.09 -9.21
C LYS A 57 -21.84 -4.16 -7.71
N LYS A 58 -20.91 -5.02 -7.29
CA LYS A 58 -20.53 -5.15 -5.87
C LYS A 58 -19.99 -3.84 -5.28
N LEU A 59 -19.14 -3.14 -6.04
CA LEU A 59 -18.64 -1.83 -5.63
C LEU A 59 -19.77 -0.82 -5.47
N SER A 60 -20.71 -0.75 -6.42
CA SER A 60 -21.85 0.15 -6.38
C SER A 60 -22.76 -0.13 -5.17
N ASP A 61 -23.09 -1.39 -4.92
CA ASP A 61 -23.87 -1.81 -3.76
C ASP A 61 -23.16 -1.39 -2.46
N PHE A 62 -21.87 -1.70 -2.31
CA PHE A 62 -21.05 -1.36 -1.15
C PHE A 62 -20.93 0.15 -0.93
N PHE A 63 -20.73 0.95 -1.99
CA PHE A 63 -20.63 2.40 -1.89
C PHE A 63 -21.96 3.06 -1.58
N THR A 64 -23.07 2.45 -2.01
CA THR A 64 -24.43 2.88 -1.67
C THR A 64 -24.69 2.67 -0.18
N ASP A 65 -24.40 1.49 0.35
CA ASP A 65 -24.55 1.16 1.77
C ASP A 65 -23.72 2.10 2.67
N LEU A 66 -22.54 2.50 2.22
CA LEU A 66 -21.68 3.43 2.93
C LEU A 66 -22.08 4.91 2.74
N ASN A 67 -23.08 5.20 1.89
CA ASN A 67 -23.50 6.57 1.52
C ASN A 67 -22.33 7.43 1.02
N ILE A 68 -21.55 6.90 0.08
CA ILE A 68 -20.36 7.56 -0.49
C ILE A 68 -20.45 7.81 -2.00
N ILE A 69 -21.55 7.50 -2.64
CA ILE A 69 -21.78 7.80 -4.06
C ILE A 69 -21.54 9.31 -4.32
N GLY A 70 -20.83 9.60 -5.42
CA GLY A 70 -20.46 10.96 -5.83
C GLY A 70 -19.30 11.58 -5.04
N LYS A 71 -18.72 10.89 -4.05
CA LYS A 71 -17.55 11.38 -3.33
C LYS A 71 -16.28 11.31 -4.16
N GLU A 72 -15.39 12.27 -3.92
CA GLU A 72 -14.02 12.21 -4.42
C GLU A 72 -13.27 11.09 -3.72
N ALA A 73 -12.53 10.28 -4.50
CA ALA A 73 -11.77 9.16 -4.01
C ALA A 73 -10.32 9.19 -4.50
N ILE A 74 -9.41 8.74 -3.64
CA ILE A 74 -8.04 8.40 -3.99
C ILE A 74 -7.93 6.89 -3.89
N VAL A 75 -7.46 6.27 -4.97
CA VAL A 75 -7.28 4.81 -5.07
C VAL A 75 -5.80 4.47 -5.21
N HIS A 76 -5.39 3.27 -4.84
CA HIS A 76 -4.03 2.80 -5.16
C HIS A 76 -4.06 1.89 -6.38
N ILE A 77 -2.99 1.86 -7.16
CA ILE A 77 -2.78 0.90 -8.23
C ILE A 77 -1.81 -0.20 -7.76
N PRO A 78 -2.08 -1.49 -8.05
CA PRO A 78 -1.21 -2.60 -7.63
C PRO A 78 0.25 -2.45 -8.07
N GLY A 79 1.18 -2.86 -7.22
CA GLY A 79 2.62 -2.81 -7.50
C GLY A 79 3.04 -3.58 -8.76
N THR A 80 2.30 -4.64 -9.14
CA THR A 80 2.50 -5.40 -10.39
C THR A 80 2.20 -4.60 -11.66
N LEU A 81 1.44 -3.51 -11.56
CA LEU A 81 1.09 -2.61 -12.67
C LEU A 81 1.90 -1.31 -12.65
N THR A 82 2.84 -1.17 -11.72
CA THR A 82 3.62 0.06 -11.52
C THR A 82 5.10 -0.19 -11.66
N PHE A 83 5.81 0.85 -12.05
CA PHE A 83 7.26 0.90 -12.03
C PHE A 83 7.69 2.02 -11.09
N ILE A 84 8.25 1.63 -9.94
CA ILE A 84 8.67 2.56 -8.89
C ILE A 84 10.19 2.50 -8.77
N ARG A 85 10.84 3.66 -8.73
CA ARG A 85 12.29 3.79 -8.53
C ARG A 85 12.61 4.94 -7.61
N THR A 86 13.67 4.74 -6.85
CA THR A 86 14.30 5.80 -6.06
C THR A 86 15.68 6.05 -6.62
N ILE A 87 15.96 7.33 -6.93
CA ILE A 87 17.22 7.80 -7.48
C ILE A 87 17.78 8.91 -6.59
N ASN A 88 19.10 9.06 -6.58
CA ASN A 88 19.77 10.16 -5.90
C ASN A 88 20.29 11.13 -6.96
N LEU A 89 19.85 12.40 -6.89
CA LEU A 89 20.32 13.49 -7.73
C LEU A 89 21.28 14.36 -6.95
N PRO A 90 22.28 14.96 -7.60
CA PRO A 90 23.15 15.95 -6.95
C PRO A 90 22.32 17.14 -6.43
N PRO A 91 22.84 17.88 -5.44
CA PRO A 91 22.21 19.12 -5.03
C PRO A 91 22.05 20.07 -6.20
N MET A 92 20.84 20.63 -6.38
CA MET A 92 20.53 21.56 -7.46
C MET A 92 19.41 22.52 -7.06
N PRO A 93 19.28 23.68 -7.75
CA PRO A 93 18.16 24.59 -7.54
C PRO A 93 16.81 23.93 -7.84
N LYS A 94 15.77 24.31 -7.08
CA LYS A 94 14.41 23.78 -7.31
C LYS A 94 13.86 24.03 -8.72
N SER A 95 14.33 25.10 -9.37
CA SER A 95 13.97 25.43 -10.76
C SER A 95 14.47 24.38 -11.77
N GLU A 96 15.59 23.71 -11.49
CA GLU A 96 16.20 22.71 -12.36
C GLU A 96 15.72 21.29 -12.04
N LEU A 97 15.31 21.06 -10.80
CA LEU A 97 14.92 19.72 -10.31
C LEU A 97 13.85 19.06 -11.19
N LYS A 98 12.83 19.82 -11.59
CA LYS A 98 11.72 19.28 -12.39
C LYS A 98 12.19 18.70 -13.73
N GLU A 99 13.06 19.40 -14.43
CA GLU A 99 13.57 18.95 -15.73
C GLU A 99 14.58 17.80 -15.55
N ALA A 100 15.43 17.86 -14.52
CA ALA A 100 16.36 16.78 -14.20
C ALA A 100 15.60 15.47 -13.88
N VAL A 101 14.55 15.55 -13.04
CA VAL A 101 13.71 14.40 -12.71
C VAL A 101 13.01 13.85 -13.94
N LYS A 102 12.42 14.71 -14.77
CA LYS A 102 11.75 14.32 -16.01
C LYS A 102 12.69 13.57 -16.96
N TRP A 103 13.92 14.05 -17.09
CA TRP A 103 14.93 13.41 -17.94
C TRP A 103 15.34 12.04 -17.40
N GLU A 104 15.56 11.93 -16.07
CA GLU A 104 15.89 10.66 -15.42
C GLU A 104 14.75 9.63 -15.51
N ILE A 105 13.51 10.06 -15.29
CA ILE A 105 12.33 9.20 -15.46
C ILE A 105 12.29 8.66 -16.89
N LYS A 106 12.39 9.53 -17.89
CA LYS A 106 12.36 9.13 -19.29
C LYS A 106 13.42 8.06 -19.63
N ARG A 107 14.61 8.16 -19.04
CA ARG A 107 15.71 7.21 -19.26
C ARG A 107 15.45 5.83 -18.64
N GLN A 108 14.65 5.78 -17.58
CA GLN A 108 14.43 4.57 -16.79
C GLN A 108 13.10 3.85 -17.06
N LEU A 109 12.16 4.51 -17.76
CA LEU A 109 10.86 3.90 -18.05
C LEU A 109 11.02 2.60 -18.85
N PRO A 110 10.33 1.51 -18.48
CA PRO A 110 10.35 0.25 -19.21
C PRO A 110 9.40 0.21 -20.42
N TYR A 111 8.68 1.31 -20.69
CA TYR A 111 7.73 1.49 -21.79
C TYR A 111 7.82 2.90 -22.38
N PRO A 112 7.23 3.16 -23.58
CA PRO A 112 7.27 4.46 -24.23
C PRO A 112 6.73 5.58 -23.35
N GLN A 113 7.40 6.75 -23.36
CA GLN A 113 7.03 7.88 -22.51
C GLN A 113 5.60 8.38 -22.80
N GLU A 114 5.15 8.28 -24.03
CA GLU A 114 3.82 8.70 -24.50
C GLU A 114 2.70 7.88 -23.85
N GLU A 115 3.01 6.63 -23.50
CA GLU A 115 2.09 5.71 -22.83
C GLU A 115 2.14 5.84 -21.30
N ALA A 116 3.17 6.51 -20.78
CA ALA A 116 3.40 6.65 -19.34
C ALA A 116 2.49 7.71 -18.69
N VAL A 117 2.04 7.39 -17.49
CA VAL A 117 1.61 8.36 -16.48
C VAL A 117 2.60 8.24 -15.32
N TYR A 118 3.14 9.34 -14.83
CA TYR A 118 4.09 9.32 -13.73
C TYR A 118 3.96 10.54 -12.84
N ASP A 119 4.39 10.38 -11.60
CA ASP A 119 4.56 11.46 -10.63
C ASP A 119 5.74 11.13 -9.72
N TYR A 120 6.23 12.10 -8.94
CA TYR A 120 7.36 11.89 -8.06
C TYR A 120 7.26 12.68 -6.75
N VAL A 121 7.96 12.20 -5.75
CA VAL A 121 8.26 12.92 -4.52
C VAL A 121 9.76 13.11 -4.40
N ALA A 122 10.21 14.29 -3.92
CA ALA A 122 11.61 14.61 -3.72
C ALA A 122 11.85 15.00 -2.26
N LYS A 123 12.97 14.53 -1.70
CA LYS A 123 13.40 14.84 -0.34
C LYS A 123 14.87 15.19 -0.34
N GLU A 124 15.23 16.34 0.24
CA GLU A 124 16.63 16.70 0.48
C GLU A 124 17.25 15.72 1.47
N VAL A 125 18.43 15.24 1.17
CA VAL A 125 19.25 14.33 2.00
C VAL A 125 20.67 14.89 2.09
N SER A 126 21.51 14.32 2.94
CA SER A 126 22.87 14.84 3.21
C SER A 126 23.76 14.92 1.97
N ASP A 127 23.56 14.07 0.99
CA ASP A 127 24.41 13.90 -0.22
C ASP A 127 23.66 14.22 -1.52
N GLY A 128 22.50 14.91 -1.44
CA GLY A 128 21.77 15.30 -2.63
C GLY A 128 20.27 15.39 -2.44
N ILE A 129 19.55 15.02 -3.49
CA ILE A 129 18.08 15.00 -3.52
C ILE A 129 17.63 13.59 -3.85
N LEU A 130 17.01 12.93 -2.87
CA LEU A 130 16.39 11.63 -3.08
C LEU A 130 15.04 11.82 -3.76
N VAL A 131 14.88 11.25 -4.94
CA VAL A 131 13.66 11.30 -5.75
C VAL A 131 13.09 9.91 -5.86
N THR A 132 11.88 9.71 -5.37
CA THR A 132 11.08 8.52 -5.62
C THR A 132 10.03 8.85 -6.66
N PHE A 133 10.06 8.20 -7.81
CA PHE A 133 9.04 8.32 -8.83
C PHE A 133 8.28 7.00 -9.00
N ALA A 134 7.01 7.13 -9.31
CA ALA A 134 6.14 6.04 -9.69
C ALA A 134 5.59 6.29 -11.08
N SER A 135 5.53 5.26 -11.90
CA SER A 135 4.92 5.33 -13.23
C SER A 135 4.08 4.08 -13.49
N ALA A 136 3.09 4.23 -14.38
CA ALA A 136 2.27 3.15 -14.90
C ALA A 136 1.91 3.46 -16.35
N GLU A 137 1.56 2.42 -17.12
CA GLU A 137 0.97 2.65 -18.44
C GLU A 137 -0.42 3.26 -18.30
N ARG A 138 -0.71 4.29 -19.08
CA ARG A 138 -2.01 5.00 -19.08
C ARG A 138 -3.19 4.06 -19.23
N LYS A 139 -3.08 3.04 -20.10
CA LYS A 139 -4.13 2.04 -20.30
C LYS A 139 -4.45 1.26 -19.01
N ASN A 140 -3.41 0.92 -18.22
CA ASN A 140 -3.57 0.20 -16.95
C ASN A 140 -4.23 1.08 -15.89
N VAL A 141 -3.82 2.37 -15.80
CA VAL A 141 -4.46 3.33 -14.89
C VAL A 141 -5.93 3.49 -15.22
N ASN A 142 -6.27 3.72 -16.50
CA ASN A 142 -7.65 3.88 -16.94
C ASN A 142 -8.49 2.63 -16.67
N ARG A 143 -7.98 1.45 -17.05
CA ARG A 143 -8.66 0.18 -16.79
C ARG A 143 -8.88 -0.07 -15.29
N TYR A 144 -7.90 0.30 -14.46
CA TYR A 144 -8.00 0.10 -13.01
C TYR A 144 -8.97 1.06 -12.33
N THR A 145 -9.06 2.31 -12.80
CA THR A 145 -9.95 3.33 -12.22
C THR A 145 -11.38 3.24 -12.74
N PHE A 146 -11.60 2.63 -13.89
CA PHE A 146 -12.90 2.50 -14.53
C PHE A 146 -13.99 1.91 -13.62
N PRO A 147 -13.79 0.76 -12.95
CA PRO A 147 -14.82 0.17 -12.10
C PRO A 147 -15.26 1.07 -10.93
N PHE A 148 -14.37 1.89 -10.39
CA PHE A 148 -14.71 2.81 -9.30
C PHE A 148 -15.59 3.96 -9.79
N ASN A 149 -15.30 4.51 -10.97
CA ASN A 149 -16.08 5.58 -11.56
C ASN A 149 -17.47 5.07 -11.96
N GLU A 150 -17.58 3.90 -12.59
CA GLU A 150 -18.86 3.27 -12.94
C GLU A 150 -19.68 2.91 -11.69
N ALA A 151 -19.01 2.54 -10.58
CA ALA A 151 -19.66 2.32 -9.30
C ALA A 151 -20.06 3.59 -8.55
N GLY A 152 -19.89 4.76 -9.15
CA GLY A 152 -20.38 6.04 -8.65
C GLY A 152 -19.42 6.85 -7.77
N LEU A 153 -18.12 6.51 -7.72
CA LEU A 153 -17.10 7.40 -7.12
C LEU A 153 -16.52 8.36 -8.17
N ASN A 154 -15.95 9.46 -7.71
CA ASN A 154 -15.15 10.37 -8.54
C ASN A 154 -13.67 10.15 -8.19
N VAL A 155 -12.95 9.34 -8.98
CA VAL A 155 -11.52 9.10 -8.74
C VAL A 155 -10.71 10.33 -9.15
N THR A 156 -10.14 11.04 -8.18
CA THR A 156 -9.39 12.28 -8.38
C THR A 156 -7.88 12.08 -8.39
N ALA A 157 -7.39 10.98 -7.82
CA ALA A 157 -5.98 10.63 -7.84
C ALA A 157 -5.76 9.12 -7.71
N VAL A 158 -4.64 8.67 -8.26
CA VAL A 158 -4.10 7.31 -8.08
C VAL A 158 -2.79 7.41 -7.32
N ASP A 159 -2.54 6.47 -6.41
CA ASP A 159 -1.33 6.42 -5.60
C ASP A 159 -0.71 5.01 -5.61
N VAL A 160 0.43 4.84 -4.98
CA VAL A 160 1.15 3.56 -4.88
C VAL A 160 1.28 3.13 -3.42
N SER A 161 1.16 1.83 -3.15
CA SER A 161 1.12 1.30 -1.78
C SER A 161 2.31 1.71 -0.93
N PRO A 162 3.59 1.69 -1.39
CA PRO A 162 4.72 2.08 -0.54
C PRO A 162 4.60 3.50 0.01
N LEU A 163 4.12 4.45 -0.79
CA LEU A 163 3.92 5.82 -0.32
C LEU A 163 2.72 5.96 0.62
N CYS A 164 1.68 5.13 0.41
CA CYS A 164 0.56 5.04 1.34
C CYS A 164 1.01 4.52 2.70
N LEU A 165 1.80 3.44 2.73
CA LEU A 165 2.31 2.83 3.95
C LEU A 165 3.22 3.78 4.74
N ILE A 166 4.10 4.52 4.06
CA ILE A 166 4.95 5.55 4.67
C ILE A 166 4.12 6.65 5.34
N ARG A 167 2.96 7.00 4.79
CA ARG A 167 2.05 7.97 5.42
C ARG A 167 1.22 7.37 6.55
N ALA A 168 0.94 6.07 6.50
CA ALA A 168 0.09 5.40 7.47
C ALA A 168 0.82 4.96 8.74
N LEU A 169 2.10 4.58 8.62
CA LEU A 169 2.85 3.87 9.64
C LEU A 169 4.00 4.72 10.24
N PRO A 170 4.50 4.39 11.45
CA PRO A 170 5.50 5.19 12.17
C PRO A 170 6.93 4.96 11.65
N VAL A 171 7.20 5.19 10.38
CA VAL A 171 8.48 4.91 9.68
C VAL A 171 9.46 6.09 9.68
N GLN A 172 9.41 6.98 10.67
CA GLN A 172 10.23 8.19 10.70
C GLN A 172 11.61 8.00 11.37
N GLY A 173 11.92 6.82 11.88
CA GLY A 173 13.20 6.49 12.49
C GLY A 173 14.39 6.66 11.54
N SER A 174 15.58 6.94 12.10
CA SER A 174 16.82 7.15 11.33
C SER A 174 17.43 5.85 10.75
N GLY A 175 17.05 4.68 11.28
CA GLY A 175 17.51 3.38 10.81
C GLY A 175 16.81 2.92 9.53
N ASN A 176 17.33 1.85 8.92
CA ASN A 176 16.65 1.19 7.81
C ASN A 176 15.54 0.30 8.36
N ILE A 177 14.31 0.58 8.03
CA ILE A 177 13.12 -0.20 8.40
C ILE A 177 12.72 -1.05 7.22
N ILE A 178 12.49 -2.35 7.45
CA ILE A 178 11.88 -3.25 6.47
C ILE A 178 10.38 -3.21 6.74
N LEU A 179 9.62 -2.78 5.75
CA LEU A 179 8.17 -2.74 5.79
C LEU A 179 7.62 -3.82 4.87
N LEU A 180 6.88 -4.77 5.43
CA LEU A 180 6.32 -5.91 4.72
C LEU A 180 4.80 -5.80 4.74
N ASP A 181 4.20 -5.52 3.59
CA ASP A 181 2.75 -5.58 3.41
C ASP A 181 2.38 -6.92 2.78
N ILE A 182 1.85 -7.84 3.59
CA ILE A 182 1.50 -9.19 3.13
C ILE A 182 0.00 -9.24 2.88
N GLY A 183 -0.36 -9.05 1.61
CA GLY A 183 -1.73 -9.12 1.13
C GLY A 183 -2.22 -10.54 0.85
N ALA A 184 -3.35 -10.68 0.13
CA ALA A 184 -3.89 -11.99 -0.22
C ALA A 184 -3.07 -12.67 -1.33
N ARG A 185 -2.72 -11.98 -2.43
CA ARG A 185 -1.98 -12.56 -3.57
C ARG A 185 -0.52 -12.15 -3.64
N SER A 186 -0.17 -11.00 -3.11
CA SER A 186 1.17 -10.44 -3.21
C SER A 186 1.64 -9.87 -1.89
N MET A 187 2.95 -9.78 -1.77
CA MET A 187 3.66 -9.08 -0.70
C MET A 187 4.46 -7.94 -1.30
N GLU A 188 4.40 -6.77 -0.66
CA GLU A 188 5.33 -5.67 -0.91
C GLU A 188 6.43 -5.67 0.15
N ILE A 189 7.68 -5.56 -0.31
CA ILE A 189 8.88 -5.46 0.51
C ILE A 189 9.46 -4.08 0.27
N ASP A 190 9.29 -3.21 1.24
CA ASP A 190 9.77 -1.83 1.19
C ASP A 190 10.90 -1.63 2.19
N ILE A 191 11.96 -0.95 1.78
CA ILE A 191 12.98 -0.47 2.72
C ILE A 191 12.86 1.04 2.80
N VAL A 192 12.65 1.51 4.02
CA VAL A 192 12.39 2.92 4.33
C VAL A 192 13.45 3.41 5.30
N ARG A 193 13.97 4.62 5.08
CA ARG A 193 14.88 5.30 5.99
C ARG A 193 14.47 6.76 6.19
N SER A 194 14.30 7.17 7.43
CA SER A 194 13.88 8.53 7.76
C SER A 194 12.61 8.95 7.01
N GLY A 195 11.62 8.06 6.89
CA GLY A 195 10.37 8.32 6.17
C GLY A 195 10.50 8.46 4.65
N ALA A 196 11.63 8.05 4.06
CA ALA A 196 11.83 8.03 2.61
C ALA A 196 11.99 6.61 2.10
N LEU A 197 11.31 6.28 1.00
CA LEU A 197 11.44 5.00 0.31
C LEU A 197 12.85 4.88 -0.28
N ARG A 198 13.52 3.77 -0.04
CA ARG A 198 14.84 3.43 -0.59
C ARG A 198 14.77 2.31 -1.61
N LEU A 199 13.97 1.30 -1.33
CA LEU A 199 13.74 0.16 -2.19
C LEU A 199 12.29 -0.26 -2.06
N THR A 200 11.70 -0.69 -3.15
CA THR A 200 10.42 -1.40 -3.17
C THR A 200 10.49 -2.58 -4.11
N ARG A 201 9.87 -3.67 -3.74
CA ARG A 201 9.73 -4.87 -4.57
C ARG A 201 8.42 -5.56 -4.27
N THR A 202 7.65 -5.84 -5.32
CA THR A 202 6.44 -6.67 -5.23
C THR A 202 6.79 -8.12 -5.56
N VAL A 203 6.31 -9.05 -4.74
CA VAL A 203 6.46 -10.49 -4.91
C VAL A 203 5.07 -11.11 -4.93
N GLU A 204 4.79 -11.96 -5.91
CA GLU A 204 3.49 -12.64 -6.04
C GLU A 204 3.39 -13.84 -5.07
N MET A 205 3.47 -13.55 -3.78
CA MET A 205 3.31 -14.48 -2.66
C MET A 205 2.52 -13.76 -1.56
N GLY A 206 1.46 -14.38 -1.07
CA GLY A 206 0.61 -13.80 -0.04
C GLY A 206 -0.21 -14.87 0.67
N GLY A 207 -1.32 -14.48 1.28
CA GLY A 207 -2.20 -15.39 2.01
C GLY A 207 -2.79 -16.52 1.17
N GLU A 208 -3.08 -16.27 -0.12
CA GLU A 208 -3.55 -17.31 -1.04
C GLU A 208 -2.47 -18.38 -1.28
N HIS A 209 -1.21 -17.98 -1.41
CA HIS A 209 -0.09 -18.91 -1.53
C HIS A 209 0.05 -19.81 -0.27
N ILE A 210 -0.19 -19.25 0.91
CA ILE A 210 -0.20 -20.02 2.17
C ILE A 210 -1.38 -21.02 2.17
N LYS A 211 -2.56 -20.59 1.72
CA LYS A 211 -3.74 -21.47 1.64
C LYS A 211 -3.54 -22.61 0.63
N GLU A 212 -3.01 -22.30 -0.54
CA GLU A 212 -2.68 -23.30 -1.56
C GLU A 212 -1.68 -24.34 -1.06
N TYR A 213 -0.64 -23.89 -0.34
CA TYR A 213 0.29 -24.80 0.31
C TYR A 213 -0.43 -25.77 1.26
N LEU A 214 -1.31 -25.24 2.13
CA LEU A 214 -2.06 -26.06 3.08
C LEU A 214 -3.01 -27.06 2.39
N ILE A 215 -3.68 -26.62 1.32
CA ILE A 215 -4.56 -27.51 0.52
C ILE A 215 -3.75 -28.64 -0.12
N ASN A 216 -2.57 -28.36 -0.61
CA ASN A 216 -1.66 -29.37 -1.16
C ASN A 216 -1.14 -30.36 -0.11
N GLU A 217 -1.05 -29.92 1.16
CA GLU A 217 -0.77 -30.78 2.32
C GLU A 217 -2.00 -31.61 2.79
N GLY A 218 -3.16 -31.45 2.11
CA GLY A 218 -4.36 -32.25 2.35
C GLY A 218 -5.43 -31.61 3.25
N PHE A 219 -5.27 -30.32 3.61
CA PHE A 219 -6.30 -29.57 4.32
C PHE A 219 -7.44 -29.14 3.39
N SER A 220 -8.66 -29.09 3.88
CA SER A 220 -9.78 -28.47 3.17
C SER A 220 -9.58 -26.96 3.07
N GLN A 221 -10.28 -26.31 2.14
CA GLN A 221 -10.23 -24.85 1.97
C GLN A 221 -10.57 -24.12 3.29
N LYS A 222 -11.59 -24.60 4.03
CA LYS A 222 -11.99 -23.99 5.29
C LYS A 222 -10.90 -24.16 6.36
N GLU A 223 -10.32 -25.34 6.49
CA GLU A 223 -9.22 -25.56 7.44
C GLU A 223 -8.00 -24.70 7.08
N ALA A 224 -7.67 -24.53 5.80
CA ALA A 224 -6.60 -23.66 5.35
C ALA A 224 -6.86 -22.18 5.70
N GLU A 225 -8.09 -21.72 5.59
CA GLU A 225 -8.51 -20.38 6.03
C GLU A 225 -8.38 -20.20 7.54
N ASP A 226 -8.89 -21.16 8.32
CA ASP A 226 -8.81 -21.14 9.78
C ASP A 226 -7.35 -21.17 10.26
N ILE A 227 -6.49 -22.00 9.63
CA ILE A 227 -5.06 -22.05 9.94
C ILE A 227 -4.37 -20.73 9.59
N LEU A 228 -4.69 -20.10 8.45
CA LEU A 228 -4.11 -18.82 8.08
C LEU A 228 -4.51 -17.71 9.06
N LEU A 229 -5.71 -17.76 9.62
CA LEU A 229 -6.19 -16.74 10.55
C LEU A 229 -5.64 -16.91 11.97
N GLU A 230 -5.64 -18.13 12.51
CA GLU A 230 -5.34 -18.38 13.93
C GLU A 230 -4.55 -19.68 14.17
N GLY A 231 -4.12 -20.38 13.11
CA GLY A 231 -3.47 -21.67 13.24
C GLY A 231 -2.02 -21.59 13.73
N PRO A 232 -1.46 -22.72 14.20
CA PRO A 232 -0.10 -22.79 14.73
C PRO A 232 0.96 -22.65 13.63
N ALA A 233 2.09 -22.01 13.96
CA ALA A 233 3.20 -21.74 13.04
C ALA A 233 3.76 -22.99 12.36
N GLU A 234 3.75 -24.12 13.05
CA GLU A 234 4.27 -25.41 12.57
C GLU A 234 3.59 -25.86 11.27
N ARG A 235 2.32 -25.51 11.08
CA ARG A 235 1.53 -25.87 9.90
C ARG A 235 1.93 -25.05 8.65
N ILE A 236 2.46 -23.86 8.85
CA ILE A 236 2.78 -22.90 7.77
C ILE A 236 4.26 -22.56 7.71
N LYS A 237 5.10 -23.18 8.54
CA LYS A 237 6.53 -22.88 8.66
C LYS A 237 7.28 -22.95 7.32
N ASP A 238 7.02 -23.96 6.52
CA ASP A 238 7.76 -24.18 5.26
C ASP A 238 7.41 -23.11 4.24
N VAL A 239 6.13 -22.73 4.13
CA VAL A 239 5.70 -21.65 3.23
C VAL A 239 6.14 -20.28 3.75
N LEU A 240 6.17 -20.05 5.06
CA LEU A 240 6.73 -18.82 5.64
C LEU A 240 8.25 -18.73 5.35
N THR A 241 8.96 -19.87 5.37
CA THR A 241 10.38 -19.92 4.99
C THR A 241 10.59 -19.49 3.53
N GLN A 242 9.67 -19.83 2.62
CA GLN A 242 9.73 -19.39 1.23
C GLN A 242 9.52 -17.87 1.12
N ILE A 243 8.54 -17.32 1.83
CA ILE A 243 8.30 -15.87 1.93
C ILE A 243 9.54 -15.16 2.45
N LEU A 244 10.14 -15.65 3.53
CA LEU A 244 11.34 -15.07 4.13
C LEU A 244 12.55 -15.08 3.19
N LYS A 245 12.71 -16.10 2.34
CA LYS A 245 13.78 -16.10 1.31
C LYS A 245 13.69 -14.89 0.39
N GLU A 246 12.48 -14.47 -0.02
CA GLU A 246 12.30 -13.30 -0.86
C GLU A 246 12.62 -11.99 -0.09
N VAL A 247 12.30 -11.95 1.20
CA VAL A 247 12.65 -10.80 2.06
C VAL A 247 14.19 -10.71 2.19
N PHE A 248 14.87 -11.79 2.51
CA PHE A 248 16.34 -11.82 2.62
C PHE A 248 17.02 -11.46 1.31
N ARG A 249 16.53 -11.93 0.16
CA ARG A 249 17.04 -11.51 -1.16
C ARG A 249 16.96 -10.00 -1.35
N SER A 250 15.85 -9.38 -0.93
CA SER A 250 15.68 -7.92 -1.02
C SER A 250 16.61 -7.17 -0.07
N MET A 251 16.82 -7.72 1.14
CA MET A 251 17.77 -7.18 2.12
C MET A 251 19.21 -7.25 1.60
N ASP A 252 19.62 -8.38 1.03
CA ASP A 252 20.97 -8.58 0.50
C ASP A 252 21.23 -7.67 -0.71
N TYR A 253 20.25 -7.55 -1.61
CA TYR A 253 20.32 -6.60 -2.70
C TYR A 253 20.47 -5.15 -2.20
N TYR A 254 19.70 -4.75 -1.18
CA TYR A 254 19.80 -3.45 -0.58
C TYR A 254 21.17 -3.18 0.02
N LYS A 255 21.67 -4.12 0.85
CA LYS A 255 23.02 -4.02 1.46
C LYS A 255 24.11 -3.85 0.41
N ALA A 256 24.06 -4.64 -0.67
CA ALA A 256 25.04 -4.59 -1.76
C ALA A 256 24.98 -3.26 -2.53
N THR A 257 23.76 -2.76 -2.81
CA THR A 257 23.54 -1.58 -3.65
C THR A 257 23.83 -0.28 -2.91
N PHE A 258 23.35 -0.15 -1.66
CA PHE A 258 23.43 1.08 -0.88
C PHE A 258 24.59 1.09 0.13
N LYS A 259 25.38 0.03 0.21
CA LYS A 259 26.48 -0.16 1.18
C LYS A 259 26.04 -0.03 2.64
N GLU A 260 24.77 -0.20 2.90
CA GLU A 260 24.16 -0.16 4.23
C GLU A 260 24.18 -1.58 4.83
N LYS A 261 24.57 -1.71 6.11
CA LYS A 261 24.82 -3.04 6.70
C LYS A 261 23.72 -3.49 7.66
N THR A 262 22.98 -2.57 8.23
CA THR A 262 22.09 -2.86 9.36
C THR A 262 20.65 -2.41 9.07
N PHE A 263 19.73 -3.16 9.62
CA PHE A 263 18.32 -2.80 9.72
C PHE A 263 18.00 -2.55 11.20
N SER A 264 17.03 -1.70 11.46
CA SER A 264 16.63 -1.35 12.83
C SER A 264 15.36 -2.08 13.27
N GLU A 265 14.48 -2.43 12.33
CA GLU A 265 13.18 -3.01 12.61
C GLU A 265 12.57 -3.65 11.37
N VAL A 266 11.71 -4.65 11.58
CA VAL A 266 10.76 -5.18 10.59
C VAL A 266 9.36 -4.82 11.02
N MET A 267 8.60 -4.12 10.18
CA MET A 267 7.19 -3.82 10.39
C MET A 267 6.33 -4.67 9.46
N LEU A 268 5.41 -5.44 10.01
CA LEU A 268 4.46 -6.24 9.25
C LEU A 268 3.13 -5.51 9.14
N THR A 269 2.50 -5.57 7.98
CA THR A 269 1.18 -5.03 7.72
C THR A 269 0.43 -5.87 6.67
N GLY A 270 -0.78 -5.50 6.31
CA GLY A 270 -1.62 -6.29 5.42
C GLY A 270 -2.50 -7.30 6.15
N GLY A 271 -3.31 -8.03 5.38
CA GLY A 271 -4.29 -8.98 5.93
C GLY A 271 -3.65 -10.15 6.68
N VAL A 272 -2.53 -10.65 6.18
CA VAL A 272 -1.81 -11.79 6.77
C VAL A 272 -1.14 -11.41 8.10
N ALA A 273 -0.74 -10.14 8.27
CA ALA A 273 -0.11 -9.67 9.50
C ALA A 273 -1.06 -9.62 10.71
N THR A 274 -2.36 -9.81 10.52
CA THR A 274 -3.32 -9.92 11.64
C THR A 274 -3.17 -11.23 12.43
N ASN A 275 -2.55 -12.25 11.83
CA ASN A 275 -2.22 -13.49 12.55
C ASN A 275 -0.94 -13.27 13.39
N HIS A 276 -1.09 -13.35 14.73
CA HIS A 276 0.01 -13.15 15.67
C HIS A 276 1.13 -14.21 15.54
N VAL A 277 0.77 -15.43 15.12
CA VAL A 277 1.73 -16.53 14.93
C VAL A 277 2.76 -16.19 13.85
N ILE A 278 2.35 -15.46 12.82
CA ILE A 278 3.25 -15.00 11.75
C ILE A 278 4.24 -13.99 12.31
N LYS A 279 3.76 -13.03 13.11
CA LYS A 279 4.66 -12.07 13.81
C LYS A 279 5.66 -12.80 14.68
N ASP A 280 5.21 -13.78 15.46
CA ASP A 280 6.08 -14.52 16.38
C ASP A 280 7.13 -15.34 15.63
N TYR A 281 6.76 -15.97 14.51
CA TYR A 281 7.71 -16.68 13.65
C TYR A 281 8.74 -15.73 13.03
N PHE A 282 8.32 -14.58 12.53
CA PHE A 282 9.24 -13.55 12.01
C PHE A 282 10.15 -13.02 13.12
N SER A 283 9.61 -12.79 14.34
CA SER A 283 10.43 -12.38 15.50
C SER A 283 11.49 -13.42 15.91
N TYR A 284 11.22 -14.68 15.66
CA TYR A 284 12.20 -15.75 15.88
C TYR A 284 13.32 -15.75 14.84
N VAL A 285 13.02 -15.37 13.60
CA VAL A 285 13.97 -15.44 12.46
C VAL A 285 14.82 -14.19 12.32
N PHE A 286 14.27 -13.01 12.63
CA PHE A 286 15.00 -11.74 12.49
C PHE A 286 15.75 -11.38 13.78
N ASP A 287 17.00 -10.93 13.65
CA ASP A 287 17.82 -10.40 14.75
C ASP A 287 17.46 -8.96 15.17
N VAL A 288 16.36 -8.42 14.61
CA VAL A 288 15.85 -7.07 14.90
C VAL A 288 14.40 -7.15 15.34
N PRO A 289 13.91 -6.14 16.09
CA PRO A 289 12.50 -6.12 16.51
C PRO A 289 11.54 -6.27 15.34
N VAL A 290 10.50 -7.09 15.54
CA VAL A 290 9.39 -7.26 14.59
C VAL A 290 8.12 -6.71 15.23
N SER A 291 7.48 -5.75 14.56
CA SER A 291 6.25 -5.12 15.02
C SER A 291 5.12 -5.24 14.01
N VAL A 292 3.88 -5.12 14.49
CA VAL A 292 2.67 -4.99 13.67
C VAL A 292 1.99 -3.68 14.07
N PRO A 293 2.43 -2.53 13.50
CA PRO A 293 1.86 -1.25 13.86
C PRO A 293 0.40 -1.16 13.44
N ASN A 294 -0.43 -0.60 14.33
CA ASN A 294 -1.83 -0.38 14.04
C ASN A 294 -2.06 1.04 13.52
N PRO A 295 -2.40 1.25 12.25
CA PRO A 295 -2.57 2.57 11.66
C PRO A 295 -3.77 3.34 12.24
N PHE A 296 -4.66 2.68 12.99
CA PHE A 296 -5.78 3.30 13.69
C PHE A 296 -5.40 3.88 15.07
N HIS A 297 -4.16 3.65 15.55
CA HIS A 297 -3.76 4.01 16.91
C HIS A 297 -4.04 5.48 17.27
N ASP A 298 -3.71 6.40 16.36
CA ASP A 298 -3.83 7.84 16.62
C ASP A 298 -5.20 8.44 16.28
N PHE A 299 -6.17 7.58 15.91
CA PHE A 299 -7.49 8.04 15.48
C PHE A 299 -8.58 7.68 16.46
N VAL A 300 -9.55 8.60 16.58
CA VAL A 300 -10.84 8.33 17.20
C VAL A 300 -11.74 7.65 16.18
N MET A 301 -12.25 6.48 16.50
CA MET A 301 -13.17 5.70 15.66
C MET A 301 -14.55 5.63 16.30
N LYS A 302 -15.58 5.49 15.47
CA LYS A 302 -16.94 5.22 15.94
C LYS A 302 -17.14 3.72 16.17
N ASP A 303 -16.59 2.89 15.29
CA ASP A 303 -16.64 1.43 15.36
C ASP A 303 -15.28 0.88 15.79
N GLU A 304 -15.16 0.60 17.08
CA GLU A 304 -13.93 0.04 17.67
C GLU A 304 -13.70 -1.44 17.31
N THR A 305 -14.70 -2.15 16.77
CA THR A 305 -14.56 -3.55 16.37
C THR A 305 -13.58 -3.74 15.21
N LEU A 306 -13.36 -2.69 14.40
CA LEU A 306 -12.40 -2.70 13.31
C LEU A 306 -10.95 -2.46 13.77
N ARG A 307 -10.73 -1.99 15.02
CA ARG A 307 -9.38 -1.65 15.50
C ARG A 307 -8.39 -2.83 15.43
N PRO A 308 -8.74 -4.06 15.79
CA PRO A 308 -7.83 -5.22 15.66
C PRO A 308 -7.44 -5.51 14.21
N LEU A 309 -8.27 -5.12 13.25
CA LEU A 309 -8.03 -5.31 11.82
C LEU A 309 -7.19 -4.17 11.19
N GLY A 310 -6.69 -3.25 12.00
CA GLY A 310 -5.93 -2.07 11.56
C GLY A 310 -4.88 -2.36 10.47
N PRO A 311 -4.03 -3.39 10.60
CA PRO A 311 -3.03 -3.71 9.58
C PRO A 311 -3.60 -3.91 8.18
N ARG A 312 -4.83 -4.43 8.04
CA ARG A 312 -5.52 -4.56 6.75
C ARG A 312 -5.85 -3.22 6.09
N PHE A 313 -5.92 -2.13 6.88
CA PHE A 313 -6.33 -0.80 6.43
C PHE A 313 -5.16 0.15 6.16
N SER A 314 -3.91 -0.30 6.29
CA SER A 314 -2.73 0.57 6.19
C SER A 314 -2.68 1.35 4.88
N VAL A 315 -2.94 0.70 3.73
CA VAL A 315 -3.00 1.37 2.43
C VAL A 315 -4.15 2.37 2.38
N ALA A 316 -5.37 1.98 2.78
CA ALA A 316 -6.54 2.84 2.75
C ALA A 316 -6.40 4.09 3.65
N ILE A 317 -5.77 3.94 4.83
CA ILE A 317 -5.40 5.07 5.72
C ILE A 317 -4.40 5.99 5.03
N GLY A 318 -3.37 5.43 4.40
CA GLY A 318 -2.35 6.21 3.67
C GLY A 318 -2.92 7.00 2.49
N LEU A 319 -3.91 6.43 1.78
CA LEU A 319 -4.67 7.12 0.73
C LEU A 319 -5.48 8.27 1.31
N ALA A 320 -6.24 8.03 2.39
CA ALA A 320 -7.04 9.05 3.04
C ALA A 320 -6.18 10.18 3.65
N ARG A 321 -4.97 9.89 4.15
CA ARG A 321 -4.00 10.89 4.65
C ARG A 321 -3.39 11.75 3.54
N ARG A 322 -3.39 11.31 2.29
CA ARG A 322 -2.91 12.14 1.17
C ARG A 322 -3.78 13.37 0.96
N ALA A 323 -5.04 13.29 1.30
CA ALA A 323 -6.05 14.32 1.08
C ALA A 323 -6.37 15.16 2.34
N ALA A 324 -5.84 14.78 3.52
CA ALA A 324 -6.16 15.38 4.80
C ALA A 324 -5.27 16.59 5.19
#